data_cd6008e8b7fde0c2d598cf746fb2128a
#
_entry.id   cd6008e8b7fde0c2d598cf746fb2128a
#
_cell.length_a   1.000
_cell.length_b   1.000
_cell.length_c   1.000
_cell.angle_alpha   90.00
_cell.angle_beta   90.00
_cell.angle_gamma   90.00
#
_symmetry.space_group_name_H-M   'P 1'
#
loop_
_entity.id
_entity.type
_entity.pdbx_description
1 polymer ?
#
loop_
_entity_poly.entity_id
_entity_poly.type
_entity_poly.pdbx_seq_one_letter_code
_entity_poly.pdbx_strand_id
1 'polypeptide(L)'
;MRRTKRIRAICAELLPCGVFADVGCDHGYCTQYMLENGLCRRAVLSDISAASLAKAEKLLGGYIRAGIAVSVCCAGLERVPRETDEVLIAGMGGDEIADILEGGFLPPVLVLQPMRNARCVREFLLANGYALTRDFTFRDGKFYDLLRAERGMAEVERQGRERAYGEKELAFGYDNLHAPSADFAAWLAEETEKCGRRIAAAERDVPALRGRMQLLREVRDETLRNLR
;
A
#
# COMPACT_ATOMS: atom_id res chain seq x y z
N MET A 1 -9.59 7.43 20.21
CA MET A 1 -10.38 6.43 19.43
C MET A 1 -9.48 5.24 19.08
N ARG A 2 -9.98 3.99 19.15
CA ARG A 2 -9.12 2.81 18.90
C ARG A 2 -8.97 2.62 17.39
N ARG A 3 -7.75 2.79 16.84
CA ARG A 3 -7.45 2.55 15.42
C ARG A 3 -7.68 1.08 15.06
N THR A 4 -8.23 0.78 13.88
CA THR A 4 -8.40 -0.59 13.36
C THR A 4 -7.05 -1.27 13.15
N LYS A 5 -7.01 -2.60 12.99
CA LYS A 5 -5.76 -3.32 12.65
C LYS A 5 -5.18 -2.79 11.33
N ARG A 6 -6.04 -2.48 10.32
CA ARG A 6 -5.64 -1.89 9.06
C ARG A 6 -4.91 -0.56 9.24
N ILE A 7 -5.51 0.40 9.96
CA ILE A 7 -4.86 1.70 10.21
C ILE A 7 -3.56 1.55 10.98
N ARG A 8 -3.50 0.64 11.97
CA ARG A 8 -2.24 0.37 12.69
C ARG A 8 -1.15 -0.22 11.80
N ALA A 9 -1.50 -1.14 10.89
CA ALA A 9 -0.56 -1.71 9.94
C ALA A 9 0.02 -0.64 9.01
N ILE A 10 -0.84 0.25 8.46
CA ILE A 10 -0.39 1.37 7.65
C ILE A 10 0.53 2.30 8.46
N CYS A 11 0.11 2.70 9.67
CA CYS A 11 0.89 3.59 10.53
C CYS A 11 2.27 3.00 10.91
N ALA A 12 2.40 1.69 11.00
CA ALA A 12 3.68 1.03 11.32
C ALA A 12 4.71 1.15 10.19
N GLU A 13 4.28 1.41 8.96
CA GLU A 13 5.15 1.60 7.81
C GLU A 13 5.47 3.08 7.51
N LEU A 14 4.85 4.03 8.22
CA LEU A 14 5.14 5.46 8.12
C LEU A 14 6.38 5.81 8.96
N LEU A 15 7.31 6.55 8.39
CA LEU A 15 8.57 6.91 9.04
C LEU A 15 8.69 8.43 9.28
N PRO A 16 9.63 8.88 10.11
CA PRO A 16 9.89 10.30 10.32
C PRO A 16 10.25 11.02 9.02
N CYS A 17 9.58 12.15 8.74
CA CYS A 17 9.80 12.97 7.55
C CYS A 17 9.61 14.46 7.83
N GLY A 18 9.94 15.33 6.88
CA GLY A 18 9.67 16.76 6.96
C GLY A 18 8.22 17.08 6.62
N VAL A 19 7.80 16.70 5.42
CA VAL A 19 6.45 16.93 4.88
C VAL A 19 5.81 15.59 4.53
N PHE A 20 4.68 15.29 5.14
CA PHE A 20 3.86 14.11 4.91
C PHE A 20 2.60 14.48 4.12
N ALA A 21 2.17 13.68 3.16
CA ALA A 21 0.87 13.82 2.52
C ALA A 21 0.03 12.55 2.61
N ASP A 22 -1.24 12.71 2.98
CA ASP A 22 -2.28 11.67 3.07
C ASP A 22 -3.29 11.90 1.95
N VAL A 23 -3.19 11.11 0.88
CA VAL A 23 -3.99 11.26 -0.35
C VAL A 23 -5.17 10.30 -0.32
N GLY A 24 -6.39 10.84 -0.46
CA GLY A 24 -7.62 10.11 -0.16
C GLY A 24 -7.76 9.90 1.34
N CYS A 25 -7.50 10.94 2.14
CA CYS A 25 -7.29 10.87 3.58
C CYS A 25 -8.54 10.45 4.39
N ASP A 26 -9.75 10.56 3.80
CA ASP A 26 -11.06 10.31 4.43
C ASP A 26 -11.13 10.97 5.84
N HIS A 27 -10.93 10.22 6.90
CA HIS A 27 -10.99 10.71 8.29
C HIS A 27 -9.65 11.30 8.80
N GLY A 28 -8.53 11.17 8.08
CA GLY A 28 -7.21 11.69 8.49
C GLY A 28 -6.54 10.96 9.66
N TYR A 29 -6.89 9.69 9.92
CA TYR A 29 -6.32 8.94 11.06
C TYR A 29 -4.82 8.66 10.95
N CYS A 30 -4.30 8.48 9.73
CA CYS A 30 -2.86 8.30 9.51
C CYS A 30 -2.13 9.61 9.71
N THR A 31 -2.68 10.72 9.21
CA THR A 31 -2.15 12.07 9.47
C THR A 31 -2.15 12.39 10.97
N GLN A 32 -3.24 12.06 11.69
CA GLN A 32 -3.28 12.21 13.15
C GLN A 32 -2.14 11.46 13.84
N TYR A 33 -1.88 10.22 13.39
CA TYR A 33 -0.79 9.41 13.93
C TYR A 33 0.58 10.07 13.71
N MET A 34 0.85 10.57 12.51
CA MET A 34 2.09 11.24 12.18
C MET A 34 2.33 12.47 13.06
N LEU A 35 1.32 13.30 13.23
CA LEU A 35 1.40 14.54 14.02
C LEU A 35 1.48 14.30 15.53
N GLU A 36 0.65 13.39 16.08
CA GLU A 36 0.65 13.07 17.51
C GLU A 36 1.97 12.44 17.99
N ASN A 37 2.67 11.71 17.12
CA ASN A 37 3.95 11.08 17.45
C ASN A 37 5.16 11.92 17.01
N GLY A 38 4.95 13.14 16.50
CA GLY A 38 6.03 14.00 16.03
C GLY A 38 6.82 13.44 14.85
N LEU A 39 6.19 12.57 14.04
CA LEU A 39 6.83 11.90 12.90
C LEU A 39 6.89 12.80 11.66
N CYS A 40 6.11 13.88 11.59
CA CYS A 40 6.27 14.87 10.53
C CYS A 40 6.20 16.29 11.09
N ARG A 41 6.88 17.22 10.42
CA ARG A 41 6.85 18.65 10.77
C ARG A 41 5.64 19.35 10.17
N ARG A 42 5.20 18.92 9.00
CA ARG A 42 4.02 19.44 8.28
C ARG A 42 3.26 18.28 7.64
N ALA A 43 1.95 18.42 7.57
CA ALA A 43 1.09 17.44 6.93
C ALA A 43 0.15 18.09 5.90
N VAL A 44 -0.08 17.41 4.79
CA VAL A 44 -1.05 17.77 3.75
C VAL A 44 -2.10 16.65 3.69
N LEU A 45 -3.37 17.03 3.85
CA LEU A 45 -4.49 16.12 3.63
C LEU A 45 -5.13 16.43 2.29
N SER A 46 -5.24 15.44 1.43
CA SER A 46 -5.87 15.58 0.12
C SER A 46 -7.02 14.58 -0.01
N ASP A 47 -8.15 15.03 -0.51
CA ASP A 47 -9.29 14.19 -0.89
C ASP A 47 -10.11 14.90 -1.97
N ILE A 48 -10.69 14.14 -2.89
CA ILE A 48 -11.60 14.69 -3.90
C ILE A 48 -12.96 15.07 -3.30
N SER A 49 -13.31 14.47 -2.15
CA SER A 49 -14.55 14.69 -1.43
C SER A 49 -14.40 15.76 -0.35
N ALA A 50 -15.02 16.91 -0.53
CA ALA A 50 -15.09 17.94 0.51
C ALA A 50 -15.72 17.42 1.81
N ALA A 51 -16.65 16.46 1.73
CA ALA A 51 -17.27 15.84 2.90
C ALA A 51 -16.28 14.94 3.68
N SER A 52 -15.38 14.26 3.01
CA SER A 52 -14.27 13.51 3.64
C SER A 52 -13.30 14.47 4.31
N LEU A 53 -12.85 15.51 3.61
CA LEU A 53 -11.98 16.54 4.19
C LEU A 53 -12.57 17.19 5.43
N ALA A 54 -13.86 17.51 5.45
CA ALA A 54 -14.51 18.10 6.63
C ALA A 54 -14.42 17.20 7.88
N LYS A 55 -14.42 15.86 7.73
CA LYS A 55 -14.20 14.93 8.84
C LYS A 55 -12.75 15.01 9.36
N ALA A 56 -11.78 15.00 8.43
CA ALA A 56 -10.36 15.13 8.75
C ALA A 56 -10.05 16.50 9.39
N GLU A 57 -10.61 17.58 8.86
CA GLU A 57 -10.48 18.93 9.42
C GLU A 57 -11.05 19.04 10.85
N LYS A 58 -12.17 18.37 11.12
CA LYS A 58 -12.73 18.30 12.47
C LYS A 58 -11.78 17.57 13.43
N LEU A 59 -11.15 16.46 12.98
CA LEU A 59 -10.22 15.69 13.77
C LEU A 59 -8.92 16.46 14.03
N LEU A 60 -8.41 17.15 13.03
CA LEU A 60 -7.08 17.78 13.01
C LEU A 60 -7.12 19.30 13.20
N GLY A 61 -8.26 19.86 13.60
CA GLY A 61 -8.48 21.31 13.66
C GLY A 61 -7.48 22.10 14.49
N GLY A 62 -6.87 21.50 15.53
CA GLY A 62 -5.78 22.11 16.29
C GLY A 62 -4.52 22.31 15.43
N TYR A 63 -4.12 21.31 14.71
CA TYR A 63 -2.95 21.36 13.83
C TYR A 63 -3.15 22.26 12.61
N ILE A 64 -4.38 22.30 12.07
CA ILE A 64 -4.72 23.17 10.95
C ILE A 64 -4.68 24.66 11.39
N ARG A 65 -5.25 25.00 12.54
CA ARG A 65 -5.18 26.37 13.08
C ARG A 65 -3.74 26.80 13.41
N ALA A 66 -2.90 25.87 13.80
CA ALA A 66 -1.47 26.12 14.03
C ALA A 66 -0.64 26.21 12.75
N GLY A 67 -1.22 26.00 11.57
CA GLY A 67 -0.50 25.98 10.28
C GLY A 67 0.43 24.78 10.08
N ILE A 68 0.30 23.73 10.92
CA ILE A 68 1.10 22.50 10.86
C ILE A 68 0.49 21.53 9.85
N ALA A 69 -0.83 21.49 9.73
CA ALA A 69 -1.54 20.71 8.73
C ALA A 69 -2.35 21.61 7.79
N VAL A 70 -2.49 21.19 6.53
CA VAL A 70 -3.32 21.85 5.54
C VAL A 70 -4.20 20.82 4.83
N SER A 71 -5.46 21.16 4.57
CA SER A 71 -6.37 20.36 3.76
C SER A 71 -6.55 20.96 2.38
N VAL A 72 -6.54 20.11 1.35
CA VAL A 72 -6.71 20.50 -0.05
C VAL A 72 -7.73 19.59 -0.73
N CYS A 73 -8.80 20.19 -1.29
CA CYS A 73 -9.78 19.46 -2.09
C CYS A 73 -9.26 19.37 -3.53
N CYS A 74 -8.77 18.20 -3.94
CA CYS A 74 -8.26 17.96 -5.28
C CYS A 74 -8.22 16.46 -5.61
N ALA A 75 -8.06 16.14 -6.89
CA ALA A 75 -7.80 14.76 -7.31
C ALA A 75 -6.32 14.44 -7.08
N GLY A 76 -6.07 13.29 -6.43
CA GLY A 76 -4.74 12.75 -6.23
C GLY A 76 -3.72 13.76 -5.72
N LEU A 77 -2.64 13.98 -6.49
CA LEU A 77 -1.49 14.82 -6.16
C LEU A 77 -1.55 16.24 -6.74
N GLU A 78 -2.62 16.64 -7.43
CA GLU A 78 -2.68 17.91 -8.18
C GLU A 78 -2.30 19.15 -7.37
N ARG A 79 -2.67 19.20 -6.09
CA ARG A 79 -2.42 20.34 -5.19
C ARG A 79 -1.54 19.96 -3.99
N VAL A 80 -0.95 18.77 -4.02
CA VAL A 80 0.03 18.35 -3.03
C VAL A 80 1.39 18.96 -3.41
N PRO A 81 2.10 19.60 -2.47
CA PRO A 81 3.40 20.20 -2.73
C PRO A 81 4.43 19.17 -3.22
N ARG A 82 5.21 19.52 -4.26
CA ARG A 82 6.21 18.61 -4.85
C ARG A 82 7.40 18.31 -3.93
N GLU A 83 7.61 19.14 -2.92
CA GLU A 83 8.60 18.96 -1.86
C GLU A 83 8.16 18.00 -0.73
N THR A 84 7.06 17.28 -0.94
CA THR A 84 6.59 16.24 0.00
C THR A 84 7.56 15.08 0.04
N ASP A 85 7.99 14.71 1.25
CA ASP A 85 8.96 13.63 1.46
C ASP A 85 8.32 12.25 1.43
N GLU A 86 7.14 12.09 2.04
CA GLU A 86 6.42 10.82 2.11
C GLU A 86 4.94 11.01 1.76
N VAL A 87 4.45 10.16 0.85
CA VAL A 87 3.04 10.15 0.43
C VAL A 87 2.41 8.81 0.80
N LEU A 88 1.29 8.86 1.49
CA LEU A 88 0.39 7.75 1.73
C LEU A 88 -0.78 7.79 0.75
N ILE A 89 -1.05 6.68 0.06
CA ILE A 89 -2.28 6.45 -0.71
C ILE A 89 -2.87 5.11 -0.28
N ALA A 90 -4.03 5.12 0.38
CA ALA A 90 -4.60 3.90 0.94
C ALA A 90 -6.10 3.77 0.67
N GLY A 91 -6.55 2.55 0.33
CA GLY A 91 -7.97 2.26 0.16
C GLY A 91 -8.50 2.45 -1.27
N MET A 92 -7.62 2.61 -2.23
CA MET A 92 -7.90 2.79 -3.65
C MET A 92 -7.55 1.53 -4.47
N GLY A 93 -8.01 1.42 -5.70
CA GLY A 93 -7.56 0.38 -6.63
C GLY A 93 -6.10 0.56 -7.03
N GLY A 94 -5.38 -0.52 -7.37
CA GLY A 94 -3.98 -0.41 -7.80
C GLY A 94 -3.82 0.41 -9.08
N ASP A 95 -4.75 0.26 -10.01
CA ASP A 95 -4.76 1.05 -11.25
C ASP A 95 -4.95 2.55 -10.94
N GLU A 96 -5.88 2.88 -10.04
CA GLU A 96 -6.13 4.25 -9.59
C GLU A 96 -4.92 4.86 -8.87
N ILE A 97 -4.22 4.07 -8.05
CA ILE A 97 -2.96 4.51 -7.41
C ILE A 97 -1.89 4.80 -8.47
N ALA A 98 -1.74 3.94 -9.48
CA ALA A 98 -0.79 4.16 -10.56
C ALA A 98 -1.13 5.42 -11.37
N ASP A 99 -2.39 5.63 -11.72
CA ASP A 99 -2.87 6.82 -12.43
C ASP A 99 -2.60 8.12 -11.65
N ILE A 100 -2.82 8.12 -10.32
CA ILE A 100 -2.52 9.26 -9.44
C ILE A 100 -1.03 9.59 -9.45
N LEU A 101 -0.17 8.59 -9.42
CA LEU A 101 1.28 8.78 -9.42
C LEU A 101 1.80 9.20 -10.79
N GLU A 102 1.24 8.65 -11.88
CA GLU A 102 1.61 9.01 -13.25
C GLU A 102 1.19 10.45 -13.59
N GLY A 103 -0.02 10.85 -13.21
CA GLY A 103 -0.56 12.19 -13.42
C GLY A 103 -0.01 13.28 -12.50
N GLY A 104 0.75 12.90 -11.45
CA GLY A 104 1.24 13.81 -10.43
C GLY A 104 2.77 14.00 -10.43
N PHE A 105 3.39 13.65 -9.33
CA PHE A 105 4.84 13.62 -9.17
C PHE A 105 5.26 12.36 -8.38
N LEU A 106 6.53 12.01 -8.46
CA LEU A 106 7.09 10.84 -7.82
C LEU A 106 7.85 11.25 -6.54
N PRO A 107 7.22 11.14 -5.34
CA PRO A 107 7.87 11.52 -4.08
C PRO A 107 8.99 10.55 -3.71
N PRO A 108 9.92 10.94 -2.81
CA PRO A 108 11.01 10.06 -2.36
C PRO A 108 10.51 8.77 -1.70
N VAL A 109 9.43 8.84 -0.93
CA VAL A 109 8.87 7.72 -0.18
C VAL A 109 7.38 7.59 -0.43
N LEU A 110 6.94 6.35 -0.66
CA LEU A 110 5.54 5.96 -0.84
C LEU A 110 5.15 4.86 0.14
N VAL A 111 3.99 5.03 0.80
CA VAL A 111 3.29 3.96 1.50
C VAL A 111 1.95 3.76 0.81
N LEU A 112 1.74 2.59 0.22
CA LEU A 112 0.60 2.31 -0.66
C LEU A 112 -0.18 1.11 -0.15
N GLN A 113 -1.51 1.26 -0.06
CA GLN A 113 -2.38 0.16 0.32
C GLN A 113 -3.45 -0.03 -0.78
N PRO A 114 -3.15 -0.79 -1.85
CA PRO A 114 -4.11 -1.13 -2.87
C PRO A 114 -5.18 -2.08 -2.35
N MET A 115 -6.44 -1.84 -2.76
CA MET A 115 -7.59 -2.70 -2.43
C MET A 115 -7.73 -3.88 -3.39
N ARG A 116 -7.09 -3.78 -4.55
CA ARG A 116 -7.06 -4.77 -5.64
C ARG A 116 -5.89 -4.45 -6.57
N ASN A 117 -5.50 -5.39 -7.41
CA ASN A 117 -4.46 -5.22 -8.42
C ASN A 117 -3.14 -4.64 -7.90
N ALA A 118 -2.65 -5.16 -6.76
CA ALA A 118 -1.36 -4.76 -6.19
C ALA A 118 -0.18 -5.03 -7.15
N ARG A 119 -0.34 -5.99 -8.08
CA ARG A 119 0.65 -6.26 -9.14
C ARG A 119 0.93 -5.01 -9.99
N CYS A 120 -0.10 -4.31 -10.45
CA CYS A 120 0.04 -3.07 -11.22
C CYS A 120 0.88 -2.03 -10.47
N VAL A 121 0.64 -1.89 -9.15
CA VAL A 121 1.41 -0.98 -8.30
C VAL A 121 2.88 -1.39 -8.21
N ARG A 122 3.18 -2.68 -8.04
CA ARG A 122 4.57 -3.19 -8.03
C ARG A 122 5.29 -2.90 -9.34
N GLU A 123 4.64 -3.23 -10.46
CA GLU A 123 5.16 -2.98 -11.81
C GLU A 123 5.44 -1.49 -12.05
N PHE A 124 4.49 -0.62 -11.68
CA PHE A 124 4.65 0.83 -11.79
C PHE A 124 5.84 1.34 -10.97
N LEU A 125 5.95 0.93 -9.71
CA LEU A 125 7.03 1.36 -8.81
C LEU A 125 8.40 0.96 -9.33
N LEU A 126 8.56 -0.29 -9.74
CA LEU A 126 9.82 -0.80 -10.29
C LEU A 126 10.21 -0.09 -11.58
N ALA A 127 9.25 0.12 -12.50
CA ALA A 127 9.47 0.84 -13.75
C ALA A 127 9.91 2.31 -13.53
N ASN A 128 9.51 2.91 -12.40
CA ASN A 128 9.85 4.28 -12.04
C ASN A 128 11.03 4.40 -11.07
N GLY A 129 11.82 3.33 -10.89
CA GLY A 129 13.08 3.34 -10.13
C GLY A 129 12.92 3.35 -8.61
N TYR A 130 11.77 2.90 -8.10
CA TYR A 130 11.59 2.67 -6.68
C TYR A 130 12.16 1.31 -6.25
N ALA A 131 12.74 1.27 -5.06
CA ALA A 131 13.01 0.04 -4.33
C ALA A 131 11.83 -0.24 -3.38
N LEU A 132 11.20 -1.41 -3.51
CA LEU A 132 10.15 -1.82 -2.57
C LEU A 132 10.81 -2.37 -1.31
N THR A 133 10.76 -1.61 -0.22
CA THR A 133 11.37 -1.98 1.07
C THR A 133 10.43 -2.82 1.94
N ARG A 134 9.11 -2.71 1.71
CA ARG A 134 8.07 -3.56 2.30
C ARG A 134 7.03 -3.92 1.24
N ASP A 135 6.57 -5.19 1.27
CA ASP A 135 5.58 -5.68 0.31
C ASP A 135 4.93 -6.97 0.84
N PHE A 136 3.87 -6.82 1.63
CA PHE A 136 3.25 -7.92 2.36
C PHE A 136 1.73 -7.81 2.42
N THR A 137 1.10 -8.95 2.72
CA THR A 137 -0.34 -9.07 2.94
C THR A 137 -0.65 -9.26 4.43
N PHE A 138 -1.67 -8.58 4.92
CA PHE A 138 -2.18 -8.74 6.29
C PHE A 138 -3.71 -8.84 6.31
N ARG A 139 -4.29 -9.27 7.45
CA ARG A 139 -5.73 -9.46 7.62
C ARG A 139 -6.32 -8.51 8.66
N ASP A 140 -7.40 -7.81 8.27
CA ASP A 140 -8.30 -7.08 9.16
C ASP A 140 -9.75 -7.25 8.66
N GLY A 141 -10.40 -8.35 9.08
CA GLY A 141 -11.66 -8.81 8.49
C GLY A 141 -11.46 -9.44 7.10
N LYS A 142 -10.88 -8.69 6.17
CA LYS A 142 -10.43 -9.14 4.84
C LYS A 142 -8.92 -8.96 4.69
N PHE A 143 -8.37 -9.43 3.58
CA PHE A 143 -6.94 -9.28 3.29
C PHE A 143 -6.65 -7.96 2.57
N TYR A 144 -5.48 -7.41 2.87
CA TYR A 144 -4.96 -6.16 2.33
C TYR A 144 -3.49 -6.32 1.99
N ASP A 145 -3.09 -5.87 0.81
CA ASP A 145 -1.68 -5.66 0.49
C ASP A 145 -1.21 -4.30 1.02
N LEU A 146 0.05 -4.23 1.46
CA LEU A 146 0.68 -3.00 1.90
C LEU A 146 2.12 -2.97 1.36
N LEU A 147 2.44 -1.87 0.67
CA LEU A 147 3.72 -1.65 0.05
C LEU A 147 4.36 -0.38 0.62
N ARG A 148 5.66 -0.44 0.92
CA ARG A 148 6.51 0.73 1.12
C ARG A 148 7.58 0.74 0.06
N ALA A 149 7.75 1.87 -0.60
CA ALA A 149 8.71 2.04 -1.67
C ALA A 149 9.51 3.34 -1.48
N GLU A 150 10.80 3.30 -1.79
CA GLU A 150 11.73 4.40 -1.64
C GLU A 150 12.48 4.63 -2.95
N ARG A 151 12.68 5.92 -3.30
CA ARG A 151 13.35 6.34 -4.53
C ARG A 151 14.56 7.21 -4.20
N GLY A 152 15.60 7.14 -5.04
CA GLY A 152 16.78 7.99 -4.87
C GLY A 152 17.71 7.58 -3.73
N MET A 153 17.60 6.34 -3.23
CA MET A 153 18.56 5.79 -2.28
C MET A 153 19.96 5.76 -2.90
N ALA A 154 20.96 6.18 -2.13
CA ALA A 154 22.36 6.05 -2.54
C ALA A 154 22.72 4.58 -2.77
N GLU A 155 23.67 4.31 -3.70
CA GLU A 155 24.08 2.94 -4.08
C GLU A 155 24.51 2.11 -2.86
N VAL A 156 25.18 2.75 -1.90
CA VAL A 156 25.60 2.13 -0.63
C VAL A 156 24.42 1.69 0.25
N GLU A 157 23.31 2.46 0.22
CA GLU A 157 22.10 2.11 0.97
C GLU A 157 21.24 1.04 0.27
N ARG A 158 21.40 0.88 -1.05
CA ARG A 158 20.79 -0.20 -1.83
C ARG A 158 21.49 -1.54 -1.59
N GLN A 159 22.80 -1.56 -1.35
CA GLN A 159 23.55 -2.80 -1.12
C GLN A 159 23.01 -3.53 0.10
N GLY A 160 22.50 -4.76 -0.14
CA GLY A 160 21.85 -5.59 0.87
C GLY A 160 20.33 -5.38 1.02
N ARG A 161 19.73 -4.41 0.29
CA ARG A 161 18.27 -4.22 0.23
C ARG A 161 17.70 -4.48 -1.16
N GLU A 162 18.53 -4.85 -2.12
CA GLU A 162 18.06 -5.20 -3.47
C GLU A 162 17.16 -6.44 -3.40
N ARG A 163 15.91 -6.23 -3.80
CA ARG A 163 14.89 -7.27 -3.92
C ARG A 163 14.68 -7.54 -5.40
N ALA A 164 14.97 -8.76 -5.84
CA ALA A 164 14.68 -9.17 -7.21
C ALA A 164 13.19 -9.50 -7.33
N TYR A 165 12.50 -8.85 -8.26
CA TYR A 165 11.10 -9.10 -8.58
C TYR A 165 11.00 -9.89 -9.88
N GLY A 166 10.69 -11.18 -9.76
CA GLY A 166 10.23 -12.02 -10.86
C GLY A 166 8.69 -12.09 -10.90
N GLU A 167 8.16 -12.95 -11.73
CA GLU A 167 6.70 -13.12 -11.89
C GLU A 167 5.98 -13.51 -10.59
N LYS A 168 6.63 -14.30 -9.72
CA LYS A 168 6.06 -14.69 -8.42
C LYS A 168 6.00 -13.50 -7.47
N GLU A 169 7.07 -12.73 -7.34
CA GLU A 169 7.12 -11.55 -6.48
C GLU A 169 6.14 -10.47 -6.95
N LEU A 170 6.02 -10.25 -8.26
CA LEU A 170 5.00 -9.35 -8.81
C LEU A 170 3.57 -9.82 -8.50
N ALA A 171 3.32 -11.12 -8.52
CA ALA A 171 1.99 -11.69 -8.28
C ALA A 171 1.59 -11.74 -6.80
N PHE A 172 2.55 -11.94 -5.89
CA PHE A 172 2.28 -12.27 -4.48
C PHE A 172 2.91 -11.30 -3.47
N GLY A 173 3.87 -10.48 -3.87
CA GLY A 173 4.66 -9.63 -2.99
C GLY A 173 5.91 -10.31 -2.42
N TYR A 174 6.98 -9.53 -2.33
CA TYR A 174 8.29 -10.06 -1.93
C TYR A 174 8.30 -10.63 -0.50
N ASP A 175 7.83 -9.86 0.49
CA ASP A 175 7.87 -10.30 1.89
C ASP A 175 6.97 -11.52 2.11
N ASN A 176 5.87 -11.65 1.37
CA ASN A 176 4.98 -12.80 1.42
C ASN A 176 5.67 -14.11 1.00
N LEU A 177 6.60 -14.05 0.06
CA LEU A 177 7.31 -15.23 -0.43
C LEU A 177 8.56 -15.56 0.40
N HIS A 178 9.29 -14.51 0.83
CA HIS A 178 10.60 -14.67 1.46
C HIS A 178 10.57 -14.64 3.01
N ALA A 179 9.49 -14.09 3.59
CA ALA A 179 9.24 -14.07 5.03
C ALA A 179 7.72 -14.21 5.31
N PRO A 180 7.11 -15.35 4.92
CA PRO A 180 5.68 -15.53 4.93
C PRO A 180 5.06 -15.40 6.31
N SER A 181 3.86 -14.80 6.35
CA SER A 181 3.05 -14.67 7.56
C SER A 181 1.89 -15.67 7.59
N ALA A 182 1.32 -15.90 8.78
CA ALA A 182 0.09 -16.68 8.91
C ALA A 182 -1.09 -16.05 8.15
N ASP A 183 -1.14 -14.71 8.06
CA ASP A 183 -2.16 -13.99 7.30
C ASP A 183 -2.03 -14.28 5.80
N PHE A 184 -0.80 -14.34 5.26
CA PHE A 184 -0.57 -14.70 3.86
C PHE A 184 -0.92 -16.18 3.58
N ALA A 185 -0.55 -17.10 4.47
CA ALA A 185 -0.93 -18.51 4.34
C ALA A 185 -2.46 -18.69 4.31
N ALA A 186 -3.19 -17.95 5.15
CA ALA A 186 -4.65 -17.94 5.15
C ALA A 186 -5.23 -17.36 3.84
N TRP A 187 -4.63 -16.28 3.32
CA TRP A 187 -5.00 -15.71 2.03
C TRP A 187 -4.82 -16.73 0.89
N LEU A 188 -3.68 -17.42 0.84
CA LEU A 188 -3.43 -18.48 -0.17
C LEU A 188 -4.46 -19.59 -0.11
N ALA A 189 -4.87 -20.01 1.10
CA ALA A 189 -5.90 -21.03 1.27
C ALA A 189 -7.25 -20.55 0.70
N GLU A 190 -7.68 -19.33 1.04
CA GLU A 190 -8.93 -18.76 0.53
C GLU A 190 -8.92 -18.56 -1.00
N GLU A 191 -7.81 -18.06 -1.56
CA GLU A 191 -7.67 -17.84 -3.00
C GLU A 191 -7.62 -19.17 -3.78
N THR A 192 -6.97 -20.20 -3.23
CA THR A 192 -6.97 -21.55 -3.81
C THR A 192 -8.38 -22.11 -3.87
N GLU A 193 -9.15 -21.98 -2.79
CA GLU A 193 -10.54 -22.44 -2.74
C GLU A 193 -11.44 -21.65 -3.71
N LYS A 194 -11.32 -20.31 -3.76
CA LYS A 194 -12.07 -19.46 -4.70
C LYS A 194 -11.76 -19.84 -6.16
N CYS A 195 -10.49 -20.06 -6.48
CA CYS A 195 -10.07 -20.48 -7.81
C CYS A 195 -10.65 -21.86 -8.17
N GLY A 196 -10.64 -22.81 -7.23
CA GLY A 196 -11.24 -24.13 -7.40
C GLY A 196 -12.74 -24.07 -7.69
N ARG A 197 -13.49 -23.27 -6.92
CA ARG A 197 -14.94 -23.06 -7.16
C ARG A 197 -15.20 -22.46 -8.55
N ARG A 198 -14.38 -21.50 -9.00
CA ARG A 198 -14.53 -20.90 -10.33
C ARG A 198 -14.23 -21.89 -11.45
N ILE A 199 -13.21 -22.75 -11.29
CA ILE A 199 -12.92 -23.81 -12.25
C ILE A 199 -14.09 -24.82 -12.31
N ALA A 200 -14.61 -25.25 -11.16
CA ALA A 200 -15.72 -26.20 -11.09
C ALA A 200 -17.04 -25.66 -11.68
N ALA A 201 -17.26 -24.36 -11.58
CA ALA A 201 -18.45 -23.69 -12.14
C ALA A 201 -18.30 -23.31 -13.63
N ALA A 202 -17.13 -23.50 -14.25
CA ALA A 202 -16.90 -23.11 -15.63
C ALA A 202 -17.49 -24.15 -16.60
N GLU A 203 -18.35 -23.71 -17.51
CA GLU A 203 -18.93 -24.54 -18.58
C GLU A 203 -17.96 -24.84 -19.74
N ARG A 204 -16.86 -24.10 -19.81
CA ARG A 204 -15.80 -24.24 -20.82
C ARG A 204 -14.44 -24.39 -20.17
N ASP A 205 -13.49 -24.88 -20.94
CA ASP A 205 -12.09 -24.95 -20.46
C ASP A 205 -11.55 -23.55 -20.14
N VAL A 206 -10.87 -23.43 -18.99
CA VAL A 206 -10.35 -22.16 -18.44
C VAL A 206 -8.86 -22.29 -18.13
N PRO A 207 -7.99 -22.40 -19.14
CA PRO A 207 -6.56 -22.69 -18.96
C PRO A 207 -5.87 -21.63 -18.06
N ALA A 208 -6.24 -20.36 -18.16
CA ALA A 208 -5.72 -19.31 -17.31
C ALA A 208 -6.02 -19.54 -15.83
N LEU A 209 -7.23 -19.99 -15.48
CA LEU A 209 -7.61 -20.33 -14.09
C LEU A 209 -6.88 -21.58 -13.60
N ARG A 210 -6.64 -22.58 -14.49
CA ARG A 210 -5.86 -23.78 -14.14
C ARG A 210 -4.40 -23.43 -13.86
N GLY A 211 -3.79 -22.60 -14.70
CA GLY A 211 -2.44 -22.08 -14.45
C GLY A 211 -2.35 -21.30 -13.14
N ARG A 212 -3.34 -20.42 -12.88
CA ARG A 212 -3.44 -19.71 -11.60
C ARG A 212 -3.57 -20.66 -10.41
N MET A 213 -4.39 -21.72 -10.52
CA MET A 213 -4.55 -22.73 -9.47
C MET A 213 -3.25 -23.46 -9.18
N GLN A 214 -2.51 -23.86 -10.21
CA GLN A 214 -1.22 -24.52 -10.04
C GLN A 214 -0.25 -23.62 -9.27
N LEU A 215 -0.11 -22.37 -9.71
CA LEU A 215 0.77 -21.40 -9.07
C LEU A 215 0.39 -21.15 -7.60
N LEU A 216 -0.91 -21.01 -7.29
CA LEU A 216 -1.40 -20.86 -5.91
C LEU A 216 -1.03 -22.07 -5.03
N ARG A 217 -1.12 -23.28 -5.55
CA ARG A 217 -0.74 -24.51 -4.83
C ARG A 217 0.75 -24.57 -4.55
N GLU A 218 1.57 -24.29 -5.57
CA GLU A 218 3.03 -24.25 -5.43
C GLU A 218 3.46 -23.27 -4.34
N VAL A 219 3.00 -22.03 -4.43
CA VAL A 219 3.34 -20.98 -3.44
C VAL A 219 2.81 -21.33 -2.04
N ARG A 220 1.60 -21.91 -1.94
CA ARG A 220 1.06 -22.35 -0.65
C ARG A 220 1.92 -23.44 0.00
N ASP A 221 2.35 -24.42 -0.78
CA ASP A 221 3.15 -25.53 -0.27
C ASP A 221 4.56 -25.07 0.13
N GLU A 222 5.15 -24.09 -0.58
CA GLU A 222 6.39 -23.40 -0.19
C GLU A 222 6.21 -22.61 1.11
N THR A 223 5.14 -21.80 1.19
CA THR A 223 4.79 -21.00 2.38
C THR A 223 4.63 -21.85 3.63
N LEU A 224 3.91 -22.97 3.53
CA LEU A 224 3.68 -23.87 4.68
C LEU A 224 4.95 -24.59 5.15
N ARG A 225 5.94 -24.78 4.27
CA ARG A 225 7.26 -25.29 4.66
C ARG A 225 8.08 -24.26 5.42
N ASN A 226 8.00 -22.99 5.02
CA ASN A 226 8.75 -21.89 5.61
C ASN A 226 8.16 -21.37 6.95
N LEU A 227 6.91 -21.74 7.29
CA LEU A 227 6.25 -21.41 8.54
C LEU A 227 6.45 -22.47 9.65
N ARG A 228 7.08 -23.62 9.34
CA ARG A 228 7.41 -24.69 10.30
C ARG A 228 8.76 -24.46 10.94
#